data_7a36c05e76e8dc875e65442e0f92c74d
#
_entry.id   7a36c05e76e8dc875e65442e0f92c74d
#
_cell.length_a   1.000
_cell.length_b   1.000
_cell.length_c   1.000
_cell.angle_alpha   90.00
_cell.angle_beta   90.00
_cell.angle_gamma   90.00
#
_symmetry.space_group_name_H-M   'P 1'
#
loop_
_entity.id
_entity.type
_entity.pdbx_description
1 polymer ?
#
loop_
_entity_poly.entity_id
_entity_poly.type
_entity_poly.pdbx_seq_one_letter_code
_entity_poly.pdbx_strand_id
1 'polypeptide(L)'
;VNKVTKESNVPLKQTGLDKIKVSFKKVHSSLFIVTNASSFIPYIPQVIGIWIARILGLSLLWLVILGRFCNLVCYALITRLAIKKAKGFEILFGAIALLPMCVYLAASFSPDGMVNALTFYLIAQFCYLINREQKVSLRDMIIFATLSLVLATMKLPYVLLVGLLLFIPKEKMTIKKNYLYAALLIFVTAILSFLWLKQSSDINASKVTHGANPVDKIKFTIAHANVFFKTFLREWIDLIPNKMGSLFTFGWLTYG
;
A
#
# COMPACT_ATOMS: atom_id res chain seq x y z
N VAL A 1 -27.05 -1.19 19.47
CA VAL A 1 -25.58 -1.14 19.31
C VAL A 1 -25.14 0.18 19.92
N ASN A 2 -24.45 0.12 21.08
CA ASN A 2 -23.87 1.32 21.68
C ASN A 2 -22.85 1.90 20.68
N LYS A 3 -22.90 3.22 20.47
CA LYS A 3 -21.94 3.91 19.59
C LYS A 3 -20.53 3.64 20.13
N VAL A 4 -19.78 2.77 19.47
CA VAL A 4 -18.36 2.54 19.74
C VAL A 4 -17.61 3.67 19.08
N THR A 5 -17.06 4.59 19.85
CA THR A 5 -16.21 5.68 19.38
C THR A 5 -14.75 5.33 19.63
N LYS A 6 -13.84 6.08 18.99
CA LYS A 6 -12.38 5.94 19.17
C LYS A 6 -11.92 6.05 20.63
N GLU A 7 -12.71 6.74 21.46
CA GLU A 7 -12.39 7.06 22.86
C GLU A 7 -13.12 6.15 23.86
N SER A 8 -13.95 5.24 23.37
CA SER A 8 -14.73 4.36 24.24
C SER A 8 -13.96 3.09 24.57
N ASN A 9 -13.46 2.96 25.80
CA ASN A 9 -12.91 1.72 26.37
C ASN A 9 -14.03 0.70 26.68
N VAL A 10 -14.86 0.37 25.68
CA VAL A 10 -15.96 -0.59 25.85
C VAL A 10 -15.44 -2.00 25.60
N PRO A 11 -15.55 -2.94 26.57
CA PRO A 11 -15.19 -4.33 26.33
C PRO A 11 -15.95 -4.92 25.15
N LEU A 12 -15.29 -5.73 24.32
CA LEU A 12 -15.86 -6.32 23.10
C LEU A 12 -17.21 -7.03 23.34
N LYS A 13 -17.38 -7.67 24.50
CA LYS A 13 -18.62 -8.33 24.91
C LYS A 13 -19.80 -7.35 25.08
N GLN A 14 -19.53 -6.09 25.41
CA GLN A 14 -20.57 -5.08 25.59
C GLN A 14 -20.97 -4.38 24.28
N THR A 15 -20.21 -4.55 23.22
CA THR A 15 -20.53 -3.98 21.90
C THR A 15 -21.70 -4.68 21.22
N GLY A 16 -22.01 -5.91 21.59
CA GLY A 16 -23.05 -6.73 20.97
C GLY A 16 -22.74 -7.22 19.56
N LEU A 17 -21.51 -7.00 19.08
CA LEU A 17 -21.08 -7.41 17.72
C LEU A 17 -21.05 -8.94 17.57
N ASP A 18 -20.89 -9.67 18.65
CA ASP A 18 -20.94 -11.13 18.72
C ASP A 18 -22.33 -11.71 18.45
N LYS A 19 -23.39 -10.93 18.72
CA LYS A 19 -24.81 -11.34 18.55
C LYS A 19 -25.35 -11.03 17.15
N ILE A 20 -24.71 -10.15 16.38
CA ILE A 20 -25.16 -9.75 15.05
C ILE A 20 -24.72 -10.79 14.04
N LYS A 21 -25.65 -11.55 13.47
CA LYS A 21 -25.40 -12.47 12.35
C LYS A 21 -25.36 -11.70 11.03
N VAL A 22 -24.36 -11.95 10.22
CA VAL A 22 -24.22 -11.32 8.91
C VAL A 22 -25.02 -12.09 7.88
N SER A 23 -26.04 -11.44 7.30
CA SER A 23 -26.89 -12.01 6.24
C SER A 23 -26.35 -11.67 4.87
N PHE A 24 -26.56 -12.57 3.87
CA PHE A 24 -26.32 -12.29 2.45
C PHE A 24 -27.41 -11.37 1.82
N LYS A 25 -28.46 -11.01 2.55
CA LYS A 25 -29.47 -10.08 2.03
C LYS A 25 -28.80 -8.72 1.70
N LYS A 26 -29.12 -8.20 0.50
CA LYS A 26 -28.69 -6.87 0.10
C LYS A 26 -29.19 -5.86 1.12
N VAL A 27 -28.27 -5.27 1.86
CA VAL A 27 -28.55 -4.10 2.69
C VAL A 27 -28.41 -2.89 1.77
N HIS A 28 -29.51 -2.22 1.50
CA HIS A 28 -29.46 -0.90 0.88
C HIS A 28 -28.87 0.07 1.92
N SER A 29 -27.54 0.23 1.89
CA SER A 29 -26.91 1.29 2.67
C SER A 29 -26.72 2.51 1.79
N SER A 30 -27.41 3.59 2.14
CA SER A 30 -27.28 4.91 1.52
C SER A 30 -25.97 5.63 1.85
N LEU A 31 -25.03 5.00 2.53
CA LEU A 31 -23.82 5.61 3.10
C LEU A 31 -22.52 4.92 2.68
N PHE A 32 -22.36 4.60 1.39
CA PHE A 32 -21.02 4.30 0.87
C PHE A 32 -20.35 5.61 0.42
N ILE A 33 -19.63 6.23 1.34
CA ILE A 33 -18.65 7.25 0.99
C ILE A 33 -17.40 6.48 0.52
N VAL A 34 -17.26 6.31 -0.79
CA VAL A 34 -16.01 5.82 -1.37
C VAL A 34 -15.00 6.95 -1.24
N THR A 35 -14.15 6.88 -0.24
CA THR A 35 -13.12 7.89 0.04
C THR A 35 -11.81 7.63 -0.68
N ASN A 36 -11.68 6.51 -1.40
CA ASN A 36 -10.40 6.06 -1.92
C ASN A 36 -10.49 5.63 -3.39
N ALA A 37 -9.69 6.28 -4.25
CA ALA A 37 -9.50 5.92 -5.66
C ALA A 37 -8.57 4.72 -5.86
N SER A 38 -8.24 3.99 -4.79
CA SER A 38 -7.36 2.84 -4.84
C SER A 38 -8.03 1.65 -5.52
N SER A 39 -7.22 0.83 -6.17
CA SER A 39 -7.66 -0.44 -6.72
C SER A 39 -8.20 -1.36 -5.61
N PHE A 40 -9.00 -2.37 -5.97
CA PHE A 40 -9.51 -3.36 -5.02
C PHE A 40 -8.45 -4.38 -4.56
N ILE A 41 -7.32 -4.43 -5.26
CA ILE A 41 -6.26 -5.43 -5.05
C ILE A 41 -5.77 -5.50 -3.59
N PRO A 42 -5.46 -4.38 -2.91
CA PRO A 42 -4.98 -4.45 -1.53
C PRO A 42 -6.02 -4.95 -0.52
N TYR A 43 -7.28 -5.02 -0.93
CA TYR A 43 -8.38 -5.51 -0.07
C TYR A 43 -8.70 -7.00 -0.29
N ILE A 44 -8.08 -7.67 -1.28
CA ILE A 44 -8.33 -9.08 -1.57
C ILE A 44 -8.19 -9.97 -0.33
N PRO A 45 -7.14 -9.86 0.51
CA PRO A 45 -7.01 -10.71 1.68
C PRO A 45 -8.14 -10.51 2.68
N GLN A 46 -8.55 -9.26 2.93
CA GLN A 46 -9.65 -8.94 3.83
C GLN A 46 -10.97 -9.50 3.31
N VAL A 47 -11.22 -9.39 2.00
CA VAL A 47 -12.42 -9.93 1.35
C VAL A 47 -12.47 -11.44 1.52
N ILE A 48 -11.36 -12.15 1.37
CA ILE A 48 -11.30 -13.61 1.59
C ILE A 48 -11.73 -13.94 3.03
N GLY A 49 -11.20 -13.25 4.04
CA GLY A 49 -11.58 -13.47 5.43
C GLY A 49 -13.07 -13.17 5.70
N ILE A 50 -13.60 -12.10 5.11
CA ILE A 50 -15.02 -11.74 5.18
C ILE A 50 -15.89 -12.82 4.54
N TRP A 51 -15.49 -13.35 3.39
CA TRP A 51 -16.19 -14.43 2.71
C TRP A 51 -16.23 -15.70 3.52
N ILE A 52 -15.11 -16.10 4.12
CA ILE A 52 -15.04 -17.27 5.02
C ILE A 52 -16.02 -17.08 6.19
N ALA A 53 -16.01 -15.92 6.84
CA ALA A 53 -16.94 -15.63 7.95
C ALA A 53 -18.41 -15.73 7.52
N ARG A 54 -18.73 -15.25 6.33
CA ARG A 54 -20.08 -15.30 5.77
C ARG A 54 -20.55 -16.71 5.42
N ILE A 55 -19.69 -17.50 4.79
CA ILE A 55 -20.01 -18.91 4.44
C ILE A 55 -20.27 -19.73 5.71
N LEU A 56 -19.48 -19.49 6.76
CA LEU A 56 -19.64 -20.16 8.04
C LEU A 56 -20.77 -19.60 8.91
N GLY A 57 -21.49 -18.58 8.45
CA GLY A 57 -22.59 -17.95 9.19
C GLY A 57 -22.19 -17.32 10.52
N LEU A 58 -20.92 -16.86 10.62
CA LEU A 58 -20.36 -16.29 11.83
C LEU A 58 -20.91 -14.89 12.10
N SER A 59 -20.70 -14.41 13.35
CA SER A 59 -21.12 -13.07 13.75
C SER A 59 -20.26 -11.97 13.11
N LEU A 60 -20.75 -10.73 13.19
CA LEU A 60 -20.02 -9.55 12.69
C LEU A 60 -18.65 -9.41 13.32
N LEU A 61 -18.49 -9.77 14.59
CA LEU A 61 -17.19 -9.78 15.27
C LEU A 61 -16.18 -10.69 14.56
N TRP A 62 -16.58 -11.92 14.24
CA TRP A 62 -15.71 -12.86 13.53
C TRP A 62 -15.40 -12.43 12.11
N LEU A 63 -16.34 -11.77 11.45
CA LEU A 63 -16.08 -11.17 10.12
C LEU A 63 -14.92 -10.17 10.18
N VAL A 64 -14.92 -9.30 11.20
CA VAL A 64 -13.83 -8.33 11.42
C VAL A 64 -12.52 -9.04 11.75
N ILE A 65 -12.55 -10.02 12.64
CA ILE A 65 -11.36 -10.77 13.08
C ILE A 65 -10.75 -11.52 11.89
N LEU A 66 -11.55 -12.28 11.13
CA LEU A 66 -11.06 -13.08 10.00
C LEU A 66 -10.56 -12.21 8.85
N GLY A 67 -11.21 -11.08 8.55
CA GLY A 67 -10.73 -10.14 7.56
C GLY A 67 -9.34 -9.59 7.91
N ARG A 68 -9.14 -9.18 9.15
CA ARG A 68 -7.84 -8.70 9.67
C ARG A 68 -6.79 -9.81 9.69
N PHE A 69 -7.17 -10.99 10.12
CA PHE A 69 -6.28 -12.15 10.18
C PHE A 69 -5.77 -12.56 8.79
N CYS A 70 -6.65 -12.63 7.80
CA CYS A 70 -6.25 -12.94 6.43
C CYS A 70 -5.29 -11.88 5.86
N ASN A 71 -5.51 -10.60 6.17
CA ASN A 71 -4.59 -9.53 5.78
C ASN A 71 -3.20 -9.73 6.41
N LEU A 72 -3.15 -10.00 7.71
CA LEU A 72 -1.91 -10.29 8.43
C LEU A 72 -1.17 -11.51 7.87
N VAL A 73 -1.89 -12.59 7.59
CA VAL A 73 -1.30 -13.81 7.01
C VAL A 73 -0.72 -13.51 5.62
N CYS A 74 -1.45 -12.81 4.77
CA CYS A 74 -0.97 -12.40 3.44
C CYS A 74 0.28 -11.52 3.54
N TYR A 75 0.29 -10.53 4.43
CA TYR A 75 1.46 -9.72 4.72
C TYR A 75 2.66 -10.58 5.13
N ALA A 76 2.49 -11.48 6.08
CA ALA A 76 3.55 -12.34 6.58
C ALA A 76 4.13 -13.25 5.48
N LEU A 77 3.27 -13.83 4.64
CA LEU A 77 3.69 -14.69 3.54
C LEU A 77 4.50 -13.93 2.48
N ILE A 78 4.00 -12.78 2.03
CA ILE A 78 4.68 -11.96 1.01
C ILE A 78 5.99 -11.42 1.57
N THR A 79 6.00 -10.95 2.81
CA THR A 79 7.21 -10.43 3.48
C THR A 79 8.25 -11.53 3.68
N ARG A 80 7.83 -12.75 4.06
CA ARG A 80 8.73 -13.91 4.11
C ARG A 80 9.37 -14.20 2.76
N LEU A 81 8.60 -14.11 1.67
CA LEU A 81 9.15 -14.28 0.31
C LEU A 81 10.14 -13.16 -0.03
N ALA A 82 9.85 -11.92 0.36
CA ALA A 82 10.75 -10.78 0.19
C ALA A 82 12.07 -11.01 0.94
N ILE A 83 12.02 -11.38 2.22
CA ILE A 83 13.21 -11.66 3.04
C ILE A 83 14.07 -12.76 2.40
N LYS A 84 13.47 -13.88 2.00
CA LYS A 84 14.21 -14.97 1.33
C LYS A 84 14.87 -14.54 0.04
N LYS A 85 14.30 -13.57 -0.66
CA LYS A 85 14.79 -13.06 -1.94
C LYS A 85 15.87 -11.99 -1.79
N ALA A 86 15.82 -11.22 -0.72
CA ALA A 86 16.76 -10.15 -0.40
C ALA A 86 18.08 -10.66 0.20
N LYS A 87 18.73 -11.66 -0.46
CA LYS A 87 19.99 -12.26 0.01
C LYS A 87 21.04 -11.21 0.37
N GLY A 88 21.57 -11.30 1.59
CA GLY A 88 22.50 -10.32 2.15
C GLY A 88 21.85 -9.16 2.90
N PHE A 89 20.52 -9.00 2.80
CA PHE A 89 19.75 -7.95 3.48
C PHE A 89 18.59 -8.51 4.32
N GLU A 90 18.61 -9.82 4.62
CA GLU A 90 17.50 -10.53 5.28
C GLU A 90 17.16 -9.92 6.63
N ILE A 91 18.19 -9.57 7.43
CA ILE A 91 18.02 -8.98 8.77
C ILE A 91 17.37 -7.60 8.64
N LEU A 92 17.81 -6.77 7.69
CA LEU A 92 17.27 -5.43 7.46
C LEU A 92 15.79 -5.51 7.06
N PHE A 93 15.46 -6.38 6.10
CA PHE A 93 14.07 -6.58 5.66
C PHE A 93 13.20 -7.13 6.80
N GLY A 94 13.74 -8.06 7.59
CA GLY A 94 13.05 -8.61 8.76
C GLY A 94 12.77 -7.53 9.82
N ALA A 95 13.76 -6.72 10.14
CA ALA A 95 13.64 -5.64 11.12
C ALA A 95 12.59 -4.60 10.70
N ILE A 96 12.61 -4.16 9.42
CA ILE A 96 11.63 -3.19 8.92
C ILE A 96 10.22 -3.80 8.89
N ALA A 97 10.10 -5.07 8.47
CA ALA A 97 8.80 -5.74 8.40
C ALA A 97 8.16 -5.93 9.79
N LEU A 98 8.95 -6.06 10.81
CA LEU A 98 8.49 -6.24 12.20
C LEU A 98 8.32 -4.91 12.94
N LEU A 99 8.52 -3.76 12.30
CA LEU A 99 8.19 -2.48 12.94
C LEU A 99 6.72 -2.49 13.41
N PRO A 100 6.45 -2.02 14.64
CA PRO A 100 5.10 -2.03 15.22
C PRO A 100 4.04 -1.45 14.30
N MET A 101 4.33 -0.35 13.61
CA MET A 101 3.41 0.27 12.65
C MET A 101 3.12 -0.64 11.46
N CYS A 102 4.12 -1.34 10.92
CA CYS A 102 3.92 -2.28 9.79
C CYS A 102 3.01 -3.44 10.19
N VAL A 103 3.25 -4.02 11.38
CA VAL A 103 2.43 -5.11 11.92
C VAL A 103 1.00 -4.63 12.22
N TYR A 104 0.85 -3.43 12.79
CA TYR A 104 -0.46 -2.83 13.03
C TYR A 104 -1.27 -2.65 11.74
N LEU A 105 -0.66 -2.09 10.70
CA LEU A 105 -1.31 -1.91 9.39
C LEU A 105 -1.67 -3.25 8.75
N ALA A 106 -0.80 -4.25 8.87
CA ALA A 106 -1.06 -5.60 8.37
C ALA A 106 -2.22 -6.28 9.13
N ALA A 107 -2.34 -6.03 10.45
CA ALA A 107 -3.42 -6.56 11.29
C ALA A 107 -4.68 -5.67 11.30
N SER A 108 -4.85 -4.75 10.34
CA SER A 108 -5.98 -3.84 10.22
C SER A 108 -6.73 -4.05 8.90
N PHE A 109 -7.82 -3.29 8.67
CA PHE A 109 -8.48 -3.21 7.34
C PHE A 109 -7.81 -2.18 6.41
N SER A 110 -6.65 -1.63 6.79
CA SER A 110 -5.92 -0.71 5.93
C SER A 110 -5.39 -1.43 4.68
N PRO A 111 -5.44 -0.80 3.51
CA PRO A 111 -4.77 -1.29 2.30
C PRO A 111 -3.24 -1.25 2.46
N ASP A 112 -2.73 -0.44 3.40
CA ASP A 112 -1.30 -0.17 3.56
C ASP A 112 -0.50 -1.41 3.96
N GLY A 113 -1.09 -2.36 4.68
CA GLY A 113 -0.44 -3.63 4.98
C GLY A 113 -0.01 -4.37 3.72
N MET A 114 -0.92 -4.48 2.74
CA MET A 114 -0.65 -5.14 1.47
C MET A 114 0.31 -4.33 0.58
N VAL A 115 0.16 -3.00 0.55
CA VAL A 115 1.07 -2.11 -0.18
C VAL A 115 2.49 -2.25 0.36
N ASN A 116 2.68 -2.25 1.67
CA ASN A 116 4.00 -2.43 2.30
C ASN A 116 4.60 -3.79 1.94
N ALA A 117 3.84 -4.89 2.04
CA ALA A 117 4.30 -6.22 1.72
C ALA A 117 4.79 -6.34 0.25
N LEU A 118 4.00 -5.84 -0.68
CA LEU A 118 4.35 -5.85 -2.11
C LEU A 118 5.52 -4.92 -2.42
N THR A 119 5.63 -3.79 -1.73
CA THR A 119 6.79 -2.89 -1.87
C THR A 119 8.07 -3.58 -1.39
N PHE A 120 8.03 -4.25 -0.23
CA PHE A 120 9.17 -5.07 0.23
C PHE A 120 9.54 -6.14 -0.79
N TYR A 121 8.55 -6.83 -1.35
CA TYR A 121 8.82 -7.85 -2.36
C TYR A 121 9.43 -7.27 -3.63
N LEU A 122 8.97 -6.10 -4.10
CA LEU A 122 9.52 -5.42 -5.28
C LEU A 122 10.98 -4.98 -5.05
N ILE A 123 11.28 -4.38 -3.89
CA ILE A 123 12.65 -3.97 -3.55
C ILE A 123 13.55 -5.20 -3.39
N ALA A 124 13.07 -6.26 -2.76
CA ALA A 124 13.80 -7.54 -2.66
C ALA A 124 14.06 -8.16 -4.04
N GLN A 125 13.10 -8.05 -4.96
CA GLN A 125 13.29 -8.47 -6.35
C GLN A 125 14.41 -7.67 -7.03
N PHE A 126 14.46 -6.36 -6.81
CA PHE A 126 15.54 -5.52 -7.32
C PHE A 126 16.90 -5.94 -6.76
N CYS A 127 17.02 -6.11 -5.45
CA CYS A 127 18.24 -6.60 -4.82
C CYS A 127 18.66 -7.96 -5.38
N TYR A 128 17.71 -8.87 -5.57
CA TYR A 128 17.97 -10.18 -6.17
C TYR A 128 18.50 -10.06 -7.61
N LEU A 129 17.91 -9.19 -8.44
CA LEU A 129 18.33 -9.00 -9.83
C LEU A 129 19.75 -8.44 -9.93
N ILE A 130 20.16 -7.58 -8.98
CA ILE A 130 21.52 -7.04 -8.95
C ILE A 130 22.53 -8.06 -8.42
N ASN A 131 22.18 -8.83 -7.39
CA ASN A 131 23.13 -9.67 -6.68
C ASN A 131 23.31 -11.07 -7.30
N ARG A 132 22.32 -11.56 -8.07
CA ARG A 132 22.44 -12.88 -8.71
C ARG A 132 23.51 -12.90 -9.80
N GLU A 133 24.15 -14.06 -10.03
CA GLU A 133 25.15 -14.24 -11.08
C GLU A 133 24.53 -14.22 -12.49
N GLN A 134 23.32 -14.73 -12.62
CA GLN A 134 22.62 -14.81 -13.90
C GLN A 134 22.25 -13.42 -14.42
N LYS A 135 22.38 -13.26 -15.74
CA LYS A 135 21.98 -12.01 -16.40
C LYS A 135 20.47 -11.77 -16.31
N VAL A 136 20.11 -10.50 -16.22
CA VAL A 136 18.72 -10.04 -16.20
C VAL A 136 18.13 -10.16 -17.60
N SER A 137 17.06 -10.93 -17.73
CA SER A 137 16.32 -11.14 -18.98
C SER A 137 15.21 -10.12 -19.14
N LEU A 138 14.68 -9.99 -20.36
CA LEU A 138 13.50 -9.17 -20.62
C LEU A 138 12.29 -9.61 -19.79
N ARG A 139 12.14 -10.92 -19.56
CA ARG A 139 11.08 -11.49 -18.71
C ARG A 139 11.16 -10.95 -17.28
N ASP A 140 12.35 -10.88 -16.71
CA ASP A 140 12.56 -10.33 -15.35
C ASP A 140 12.13 -8.86 -15.27
N MET A 141 12.48 -8.08 -16.31
CA MET A 141 12.13 -6.66 -16.40
C MET A 141 10.60 -6.46 -16.52
N ILE A 142 9.93 -7.29 -17.34
CA ILE A 142 8.46 -7.26 -17.50
C ILE A 142 7.79 -7.61 -16.16
N ILE A 143 8.24 -8.66 -15.47
CA ILE A 143 7.70 -9.03 -14.15
C ILE A 143 7.85 -7.88 -13.16
N PHE A 144 9.02 -7.23 -13.15
CA PHE A 144 9.28 -6.08 -12.27
C PHE A 144 8.36 -4.90 -12.60
N ALA A 145 8.22 -4.56 -13.88
CA ALA A 145 7.33 -3.50 -14.35
C ALA A 145 5.86 -3.79 -14.03
N THR A 146 5.42 -5.04 -14.18
CA THR A 146 4.05 -5.46 -13.84
C THR A 146 3.78 -5.32 -12.34
N LEU A 147 4.71 -5.73 -11.48
CA LEU A 147 4.58 -5.54 -10.03
C LEU A 147 4.55 -4.04 -9.66
N SER A 148 5.37 -3.22 -10.31
CA SER A 148 5.37 -1.76 -10.11
C SER A 148 4.04 -1.14 -10.56
N LEU A 149 3.45 -1.61 -11.67
CA LEU A 149 2.14 -1.19 -12.14
C LEU A 149 1.05 -1.55 -11.14
N VAL A 150 1.05 -2.77 -10.63
CA VAL A 150 0.09 -3.21 -9.59
C VAL A 150 0.17 -2.30 -8.37
N LEU A 151 1.38 -2.00 -7.88
CA LEU A 151 1.58 -1.07 -6.78
C LEU A 151 1.09 0.36 -7.10
N ALA A 152 1.35 0.84 -8.33
CA ALA A 152 0.89 2.15 -8.78
C ALA A 152 -0.64 2.28 -8.84
N THR A 153 -1.37 1.18 -9.16
CA THR A 153 -2.84 1.18 -9.08
C THR A 153 -3.35 1.23 -7.65
N MET A 154 -2.57 0.76 -6.69
CA MET A 154 -2.91 0.86 -5.26
C MET A 154 -2.62 2.26 -4.73
N LYS A 155 -1.43 2.81 -5.04
CA LYS A 155 -1.00 4.17 -4.68
C LYS A 155 -0.07 4.71 -5.77
N LEU A 156 -0.49 5.75 -6.47
CA LEU A 156 0.21 6.33 -7.63
C LEU A 156 1.71 6.62 -7.42
N PRO A 157 2.19 7.16 -6.28
CA PRO A 157 3.62 7.45 -6.11
C PRO A 157 4.54 6.24 -6.28
N TYR A 158 4.03 5.02 -6.09
CA TYR A 158 4.82 3.79 -6.27
C TYR A 158 5.17 3.48 -7.73
N VAL A 159 4.59 4.19 -8.71
CA VAL A 159 5.02 4.10 -10.11
C VAL A 159 6.50 4.44 -10.27
N LEU A 160 7.04 5.31 -9.42
CA LEU A 160 8.46 5.68 -9.45
C LEU A 160 9.40 4.50 -9.21
N LEU A 161 8.94 3.44 -8.54
CA LEU A 161 9.75 2.25 -8.29
C LEU A 161 10.13 1.49 -9.57
N VAL A 162 9.36 1.64 -10.65
CA VAL A 162 9.76 1.05 -11.95
C VAL A 162 11.08 1.65 -12.45
N GLY A 163 11.40 2.88 -12.06
CA GLY A 163 12.67 3.56 -12.36
C GLY A 163 13.90 2.83 -11.82
N LEU A 164 13.76 1.95 -10.83
CA LEU A 164 14.84 1.10 -10.34
C LEU A 164 15.45 0.22 -11.44
N LEU A 165 14.70 -0.08 -12.51
CA LEU A 165 15.23 -0.79 -13.67
C LEU A 165 16.43 -0.08 -14.34
N LEU A 166 16.52 1.25 -14.25
CA LEU A 166 17.64 2.03 -14.79
C LEU A 166 18.93 1.86 -13.98
N PHE A 167 18.82 1.44 -12.73
CA PHE A 167 19.98 1.23 -11.85
C PHE A 167 20.59 -0.17 -11.97
N ILE A 168 20.02 -1.03 -12.82
CA ILE A 168 20.60 -2.35 -13.09
C ILE A 168 21.84 -2.16 -14.00
N PRO A 169 23.06 -2.63 -13.60
CA PRO A 169 24.26 -2.48 -14.40
C PRO A 169 24.15 -3.11 -15.79
N LYS A 170 24.78 -2.49 -16.81
CA LYS A 170 24.74 -2.95 -18.21
C LYS A 170 25.30 -4.37 -18.37
N GLU A 171 26.35 -4.68 -17.62
CA GLU A 171 27.04 -5.97 -17.63
C GLU A 171 26.12 -7.11 -17.19
N LYS A 172 25.15 -6.81 -16.33
CA LYS A 172 24.16 -7.75 -15.80
C LYS A 172 23.01 -8.05 -16.76
N MET A 173 22.89 -7.30 -17.83
CA MET A 173 21.77 -7.43 -18.75
C MET A 173 22.10 -8.33 -19.96
N THR A 174 21.09 -9.08 -20.44
CA THR A 174 21.26 -10.04 -21.56
C THR A 174 21.25 -9.35 -22.92
N ILE A 175 20.52 -8.23 -23.09
CA ILE A 175 20.23 -7.59 -24.36
C ILE A 175 21.02 -6.28 -24.49
N LYS A 176 21.65 -6.03 -25.64
CA LYS A 176 22.44 -4.78 -25.90
C LYS A 176 21.63 -3.48 -25.79
N LYS A 177 20.30 -3.52 -26.06
CA LYS A 177 19.39 -2.36 -26.01
C LYS A 177 18.56 -2.30 -24.71
N ASN A 178 19.08 -2.80 -23.62
CA ASN A 178 18.32 -2.97 -22.36
C ASN A 178 17.75 -1.68 -21.78
N TYR A 179 18.51 -0.58 -21.86
CA TYR A 179 17.99 0.70 -21.38
C TYR A 179 16.84 1.23 -22.22
N LEU A 180 16.79 0.90 -23.52
CA LEU A 180 15.64 1.23 -24.35
C LEU A 180 14.39 0.45 -23.88
N TYR A 181 14.54 -0.85 -23.58
CA TYR A 181 13.44 -1.65 -23.05
C TYR A 181 13.04 -1.20 -21.63
N ALA A 182 14.01 -0.85 -20.77
CA ALA A 182 13.72 -0.29 -19.46
C ALA A 182 12.95 1.04 -19.59
N ALA A 183 13.41 1.95 -20.45
CA ALA A 183 12.72 3.23 -20.72
C ALA A 183 11.31 3.00 -21.27
N LEU A 184 11.13 2.05 -22.21
CA LEU A 184 9.83 1.69 -22.74
C LEU A 184 8.89 1.15 -21.65
N LEU A 185 9.38 0.25 -20.80
CA LEU A 185 8.58 -0.31 -19.69
C LEU A 185 8.20 0.77 -18.67
N ILE A 186 9.11 1.68 -18.35
CA ILE A 186 8.84 2.83 -17.48
C ILE A 186 7.74 3.70 -18.09
N PHE A 187 7.87 4.03 -19.37
CA PHE A 187 6.92 4.87 -20.11
C PHE A 187 5.53 4.22 -20.16
N VAL A 188 5.45 2.93 -20.51
CA VAL A 188 4.20 2.17 -20.54
C VAL A 188 3.56 2.09 -19.16
N THR A 189 4.37 1.80 -18.13
CA THR A 189 3.87 1.73 -16.75
C THR A 189 3.34 3.09 -16.29
N ALA A 190 4.02 4.18 -16.62
CA ALA A 190 3.58 5.54 -16.29
C ALA A 190 2.26 5.90 -17.00
N ILE A 191 2.15 5.61 -18.29
CA ILE A 191 0.91 5.85 -19.06
C ILE A 191 -0.27 5.05 -18.47
N LEU A 192 -0.08 3.75 -18.24
CA LEU A 192 -1.15 2.90 -17.70
C LEU A 192 -1.57 3.37 -16.29
N SER A 193 -0.61 3.79 -15.46
CA SER A 193 -0.90 4.35 -14.13
C SER A 193 -1.67 5.67 -14.22
N PHE A 194 -1.34 6.52 -15.19
CA PHE A 194 -2.03 7.79 -15.42
C PHE A 194 -3.45 7.57 -15.94
N LEU A 195 -3.64 6.63 -16.88
CA LEU A 195 -4.98 6.26 -17.38
C LEU A 195 -5.86 5.71 -16.23
N TRP A 196 -5.27 4.87 -15.38
CA TRP A 196 -5.94 4.38 -14.18
C TRP A 196 -6.36 5.53 -13.24
N LEU A 197 -5.46 6.48 -13.00
CA LEU A 197 -5.74 7.64 -12.17
C LEU A 197 -6.89 8.48 -12.75
N LYS A 198 -6.89 8.73 -14.06
CA LYS A 198 -7.94 9.49 -14.73
C LYS A 198 -9.30 8.81 -14.56
N GLN A 199 -9.39 7.50 -14.81
CA GLN A 199 -10.62 6.74 -14.64
C GLN A 199 -11.10 6.73 -13.18
N SER A 200 -10.19 6.65 -12.20
CA SER A 200 -10.56 6.64 -10.79
C SER A 200 -10.84 8.04 -10.23
N SER A 201 -10.30 9.10 -10.84
CA SER A 201 -10.58 10.48 -10.42
C SER A 201 -12.01 10.92 -10.70
N ASP A 202 -12.61 10.42 -11.78
CA ASP A 202 -14.00 10.71 -12.12
C ASP A 202 -14.99 10.19 -11.06
N ILE A 203 -14.62 9.10 -10.38
CA ILE A 203 -15.38 8.52 -9.26
C ILE A 203 -15.27 9.39 -8.00
N ASN A 204 -14.16 10.10 -7.82
CA ASN A 204 -13.84 10.88 -6.62
C ASN A 204 -14.11 12.38 -6.75
N ALA A 205 -14.17 12.91 -7.97
CA ALA A 205 -14.27 14.36 -8.22
C ALA A 205 -15.50 15.00 -7.58
N SER A 206 -16.56 14.22 -7.32
CA SER A 206 -17.80 14.73 -6.73
C SER A 206 -17.76 14.96 -5.21
N LYS A 207 -16.69 14.55 -4.50
CA LYS A 207 -16.77 14.39 -3.02
C LYS A 207 -15.78 15.19 -2.16
N VAL A 208 -14.71 15.75 -2.70
CA VAL A 208 -13.61 16.27 -1.86
C VAL A 208 -13.21 17.72 -2.14
N THR A 209 -13.79 18.38 -3.10
CA THR A 209 -13.38 19.74 -3.43
C THR A 209 -14.22 20.78 -2.67
N HIS A 210 -13.85 21.12 -1.46
CA HIS A 210 -14.19 22.41 -0.88
C HIS A 210 -13.58 23.57 -1.73
N GLY A 211 -13.87 23.59 -3.04
CA GLY A 211 -13.37 24.61 -3.97
C GLY A 211 -11.89 24.49 -4.35
N ALA A 212 -11.16 23.46 -3.91
CA ALA A 212 -9.74 23.29 -4.25
C ALA A 212 -9.57 22.61 -5.60
N ASN A 213 -9.08 23.34 -6.61
CA ASN A 213 -8.74 22.80 -7.92
C ASN A 213 -7.31 22.23 -7.90
N PRO A 214 -7.10 20.91 -8.18
CA PRO A 214 -5.77 20.31 -8.21
C PRO A 214 -4.81 21.00 -9.20
N VAL A 215 -5.32 21.46 -10.34
CA VAL A 215 -4.51 22.14 -11.38
C VAL A 215 -3.99 23.49 -10.87
N ASP A 216 -4.83 24.26 -10.17
CA ASP A 216 -4.41 25.54 -9.61
C ASP A 216 -3.39 25.35 -8.47
N LYS A 217 -3.50 24.27 -7.72
CA LYS A 217 -2.53 23.88 -6.70
C LYS A 217 -1.17 23.55 -7.32
N ILE A 218 -1.15 22.83 -8.44
CA ILE A 218 0.09 22.52 -9.19
C ILE A 218 0.70 23.81 -9.75
N LYS A 219 -0.09 24.68 -10.38
CA LYS A 219 0.36 25.98 -10.90
C LYS A 219 0.97 26.85 -9.80
N PHE A 220 0.29 26.93 -8.66
CA PHE A 220 0.79 27.67 -7.50
C PHE A 220 2.12 27.11 -7.00
N THR A 221 2.24 25.78 -6.89
CA THR A 221 3.46 25.11 -6.45
C THR A 221 4.62 25.37 -7.39
N ILE A 222 4.39 25.34 -8.71
CA ILE A 222 5.43 25.64 -9.71
C ILE A 222 5.83 27.13 -9.66
N ALA A 223 4.85 28.04 -9.56
CA ALA A 223 5.10 29.46 -9.49
C ALA A 223 5.87 29.88 -8.21
N HIS A 224 5.69 29.14 -7.12
CA HIS A 224 6.31 29.39 -5.81
C HIS A 224 7.21 28.24 -5.36
N ALA A 225 7.99 27.65 -6.30
CA ALA A 225 8.81 26.47 -6.04
C ALA A 225 9.81 26.64 -4.89
N ASN A 226 10.36 27.85 -4.74
CA ASN A 226 11.29 28.21 -3.66
C ASN A 226 10.60 28.13 -2.27
N VAL A 227 9.37 28.65 -2.17
CA VAL A 227 8.57 28.60 -0.92
C VAL A 227 8.19 27.16 -0.60
N PHE A 228 7.75 26.42 -1.63
CA PHE A 228 7.42 25.00 -1.50
C PHE A 228 8.62 24.20 -1.00
N PHE A 229 9.79 24.38 -1.60
CA PHE A 229 11.00 23.63 -1.25
C PHE A 229 11.50 23.97 0.15
N LYS A 230 11.46 25.26 0.53
CA LYS A 230 11.82 25.72 1.88
C LYS A 230 10.87 25.14 2.96
N THR A 231 9.56 25.17 2.70
CA THR A 231 8.58 24.60 3.61
C THR A 231 8.71 23.08 3.69
N PHE A 232 8.91 22.41 2.55
CA PHE A 232 9.12 20.97 2.49
C PHE A 232 10.35 20.55 3.29
N LEU A 233 11.49 21.22 3.13
CA LEU A 233 12.70 20.93 3.91
C LEU A 233 12.51 21.17 5.40
N ARG A 234 11.86 22.28 5.76
CA ARG A 234 11.57 22.59 7.15
C ARG A 234 10.70 21.53 7.80
N GLU A 235 9.61 21.17 7.15
CA GLU A 235 8.71 20.08 7.59
C GLU A 235 9.45 18.74 7.71
N TRP A 236 10.39 18.45 6.81
CA TRP A 236 11.21 17.23 6.89
C TRP A 236 12.14 17.25 8.10
N ILE A 237 12.81 18.37 8.37
CA ILE A 237 13.72 18.51 9.50
C ILE A 237 12.93 18.42 10.82
N ASP A 238 11.77 19.07 10.91
CA ASP A 238 10.90 19.02 12.09
C ASP A 238 10.19 17.67 12.27
N LEU A 239 9.99 16.94 11.16
CA LEU A 239 9.33 15.63 11.13
C LEU A 239 10.21 14.50 11.69
N ILE A 240 11.52 14.54 11.44
CA ILE A 240 12.44 13.46 11.82
C ILE A 240 12.43 13.20 13.33
N PRO A 241 12.63 14.20 14.23
CA PRO A 241 12.62 13.94 15.67
C PRO A 241 11.23 13.62 16.22
N ASN A 242 10.17 14.27 15.71
CA ASN A 242 8.83 14.18 16.29
C ASN A 242 8.02 12.97 15.81
N LYS A 243 8.31 12.43 14.63
CA LYS A 243 7.56 11.29 14.05
C LYS A 243 8.32 9.98 14.00
N MET A 244 9.62 9.96 14.28
CA MET A 244 10.33 8.68 14.47
C MET A 244 9.70 7.86 15.59
N GLY A 245 9.22 8.48 16.65
CA GLY A 245 8.46 7.81 17.71
C GLY A 245 7.21 7.07 17.18
N SER A 246 6.54 7.59 16.16
CA SER A 246 5.33 6.96 15.59
C SER A 246 5.61 5.66 14.83
N LEU A 247 6.84 5.42 14.36
CA LEU A 247 7.24 4.14 13.74
C LEU A 247 7.27 3.00 14.76
N PHE A 248 7.48 3.32 16.02
CA PHE A 248 7.57 2.37 17.13
C PHE A 248 6.26 2.26 17.93
N THR A 249 5.20 2.94 17.49
CA THR A 249 3.87 2.86 18.12
C THR A 249 2.93 1.97 17.31
N PHE A 250 1.99 1.34 17.98
CA PHE A 250 0.93 0.57 17.34
C PHE A 250 -0.22 1.49 16.93
N GLY A 251 -0.08 2.10 15.75
CA GLY A 251 -1.11 2.97 15.18
C GLY A 251 -1.23 4.31 15.93
N TRP A 252 -2.47 4.78 16.05
CA TRP A 252 -2.81 6.06 16.73
C TRP A 252 -2.98 5.92 18.24
N LEU A 253 -2.61 4.78 18.81
CA LEU A 253 -2.72 4.55 20.24
C LEU A 253 -1.54 5.25 20.93
N THR A 254 -1.78 6.49 21.35
CA THR A 254 -0.98 7.13 22.36
C THR A 254 -1.33 6.48 23.70
N TYR A 255 -0.45 5.61 24.17
CA TYR A 255 -0.49 5.20 25.57
C TYR A 255 0.07 6.38 26.37
N GLY A 256 -0.83 7.14 27.01
CA GLY A 256 -0.44 8.07 28.06
C GLY A 256 -0.11 7.31 29.34
#